data_9a5e3ad3e301618559e68251ec9d7cee
#
_entry.id   9a5e3ad3e301618559e68251ec9d7cee
#
_cell.length_a   1.000
_cell.length_b   1.000
_cell.length_c   1.000
_cell.angle_alpha   90.00
_cell.angle_beta   90.00
_cell.angle_gamma   90.00
#
_symmetry.space_group_name_H-M   'P 1'
#
loop_
_entity.id
_entity.type
_entity.pdbx_description
1 polymer ?
#
loop_
_entity_poly.entity_id
_entity_poly.type
_entity_poly.pdbx_seq_one_letter_code
_entity_poly.pdbx_strand_id
1 'polypeptide(L)'
;MIRISKPIVREVDRKVFLVSYMSDNKSKTEVNPNGEEVFYATTKDYGQYLTNESSDCFVVGILLMAIKLGQDIECDTISEKLYYNLVHTVIPILAQIYGGKEIKIHCKHLSNQNYQAKAVATGCSLGVDSFSTIIDHIGTDCSPSYRLTHFTYFNVGAHGDKNLDKVKESYDNDFKLVDAYAETKKIPVVAVESNISKLYEGFDFNQCALIRNMSVVLSMQKLFRRYIYASSFHIRDTSFSNKDMHYQSPFLLPALSTETTELINGDPCLDRVNKTRKIADFEDTYKYLYVCWKELIANDGLNEDIAK
;
A
#
# COMPACT_ATOMS: atom_id res chain seq x y z
N MET A 1 9.86 16.72 15.61
CA MET A 1 8.99 15.59 15.99
C MET A 1 7.64 15.78 15.32
N ILE A 2 7.17 14.76 14.63
CA ILE A 2 5.87 14.74 13.96
C ILE A 2 4.88 14.10 14.92
N ARG A 3 3.79 14.79 15.23
CA ARG A 3 2.71 14.28 16.09
C ARG A 3 1.55 13.82 15.23
N ILE A 4 1.12 12.60 15.46
CA ILE A 4 -0.06 11.98 14.85
C ILE A 4 -1.20 12.03 15.86
N SER A 5 -2.29 12.72 15.55
CA SER A 5 -3.47 12.72 16.41
C SER A 5 -4.11 11.33 16.47
N LYS A 6 -4.88 11.06 17.54
CA LYS A 6 -5.68 9.83 17.58
C LYS A 6 -6.58 9.76 16.35
N PRO A 7 -6.57 8.63 15.60
CA PRO A 7 -7.41 8.48 14.42
C PRO A 7 -8.90 8.54 14.75
N ILE A 8 -9.66 9.19 13.88
CA ILE A 8 -11.12 9.28 13.96
C ILE A 8 -11.76 8.79 12.68
N VAL A 9 -12.94 8.20 12.78
CA VAL A 9 -13.76 7.82 11.62
C VAL A 9 -14.86 8.86 11.44
N ARG A 10 -15.01 9.37 10.21
CA ARG A 10 -16.11 10.27 9.84
C ARG A 10 -16.73 9.81 8.53
N GLU A 11 -18.05 9.97 8.41
CA GLU A 11 -18.79 9.74 7.18
C GLU A 11 -19.06 11.07 6.49
N VAL A 12 -18.77 11.13 5.18
CA VAL A 12 -19.06 12.30 4.34
C VAL A 12 -19.62 11.77 3.02
N ASP A 13 -20.83 12.16 2.69
CA ASP A 13 -21.57 11.75 1.50
C ASP A 13 -21.67 10.22 1.36
N ARG A 14 -20.97 9.66 0.36
CA ARG A 14 -20.98 8.21 0.05
C ARG A 14 -19.73 7.49 0.54
N LYS A 15 -18.83 8.18 1.25
CA LYS A 15 -17.54 7.65 1.71
C LYS A 15 -17.41 7.71 3.22
N VAL A 16 -16.59 6.83 3.74
CA VAL A 16 -16.17 6.81 5.13
C VAL A 16 -14.67 7.04 5.16
N PHE A 17 -14.24 7.97 6.00
CA PHE A 17 -12.87 8.43 6.13
C PHE A 17 -12.30 8.03 7.48
N LEU A 18 -11.12 7.44 7.48
CA LEU A 18 -10.25 7.35 8.65
C LEU A 18 -9.27 8.53 8.57
N VAL A 19 -9.31 9.39 9.55
CA VAL A 19 -8.59 10.68 9.53
C VAL A 19 -7.67 10.81 10.71
N SER A 20 -6.48 11.34 10.49
CA SER A 20 -5.59 11.84 11.52
C SER A 20 -4.99 13.19 11.10
N TYR A 21 -4.63 13.99 12.09
CA TYR A 21 -3.95 15.27 11.88
C TYR A 21 -2.49 15.14 12.24
N MET A 22 -1.63 15.59 11.32
CA MET A 22 -0.18 15.58 11.50
C MET A 22 0.31 16.99 11.77
N SER A 23 1.05 17.18 12.84
CA SER A 23 1.64 18.47 13.19
C SER A 23 3.09 18.32 13.61
N ASP A 24 3.92 19.25 13.19
CA ASP A 24 5.24 19.47 13.76
C ASP A 24 5.29 20.85 14.43
N ASN A 25 6.43 21.18 15.02
CA ASN A 25 6.58 22.48 15.69
C ASN A 25 6.57 23.70 14.72
N LYS A 26 6.54 23.43 13.39
CA LYS A 26 6.56 24.45 12.33
C LYS A 26 5.23 24.56 11.59
N SER A 27 4.42 23.50 11.57
CA SER A 27 3.21 23.40 10.75
C SER A 27 1.92 23.85 11.44
N LYS A 28 1.97 24.26 12.70
CA LYS A 28 0.84 24.90 13.37
C LYS A 28 0.70 26.34 12.86
N THR A 29 -0.04 26.50 11.79
CA THR A 29 -0.42 27.83 11.28
C THR A 29 -1.77 28.23 11.88
N GLU A 30 -2.08 29.54 11.89
CA GLU A 30 -3.40 30.05 12.29
C GLU A 30 -4.54 29.47 11.44
N VAL A 31 -4.23 29.02 10.21
CA VAL A 31 -5.19 28.46 9.24
C VAL A 31 -5.50 26.98 9.53
N ASN A 32 -4.58 26.24 10.15
CA ASN A 32 -4.80 24.83 10.47
C ASN A 32 -4.20 24.48 11.86
N PRO A 33 -4.88 24.89 12.95
CA PRO A 33 -4.38 24.72 14.32
C PRO A 33 -4.22 23.24 14.73
N ASN A 34 -4.88 22.31 14.04
CA ASN A 34 -4.80 20.88 14.29
C ASN A 34 -3.68 20.17 13.50
N GLY A 35 -3.04 20.88 12.55
CA GLY A 35 -2.05 20.28 11.65
C GLY A 35 -2.62 19.88 10.29
N GLU A 36 -1.81 19.18 9.48
CA GLU A 36 -2.24 18.71 8.16
C GLU A 36 -3.10 17.45 8.28
N GLU A 37 -4.25 17.46 7.63
CA GLU A 37 -5.15 16.31 7.58
C GLU A 37 -4.59 15.24 6.63
N VAL A 38 -4.45 14.02 7.14
CA VAL A 38 -4.16 12.82 6.35
C VAL A 38 -5.31 11.84 6.53
N PHE A 39 -5.75 11.23 5.43
CA PHE A 39 -6.90 10.33 5.46
C PHE A 39 -6.69 9.08 4.60
N TYR A 40 -7.48 8.05 4.94
CA TYR A 40 -7.80 6.90 4.11
C TYR A 40 -9.32 6.83 3.97
N ALA A 41 -9.83 6.77 2.74
CA ALA A 41 -11.26 6.80 2.48
C ALA A 41 -11.70 5.59 1.65
N THR A 42 -12.84 5.03 2.01
CA THR A 42 -13.45 3.89 1.32
C THR A 42 -14.97 4.08 1.19
N THR A 43 -15.65 3.16 0.53
CA THR A 43 -17.11 3.15 0.42
C THR A 43 -17.77 2.82 1.76
N LYS A 44 -19.06 3.13 1.90
CA LYS A 44 -19.83 2.84 3.12
C LYS A 44 -19.82 1.35 3.50
N ASP A 45 -19.85 0.46 2.51
CA ASP A 45 -19.85 -0.99 2.74
C ASP A 45 -18.62 -1.49 3.49
N TYR A 46 -17.49 -0.80 3.28
CA TYR A 46 -16.21 -1.12 3.91
C TYR A 46 -15.84 -0.19 5.06
N GLY A 47 -16.59 0.87 5.30
CA GLY A 47 -16.28 1.87 6.33
C GLY A 47 -16.14 1.29 7.74
N GLN A 48 -16.91 0.25 8.08
CA GLN A 48 -16.86 -0.44 9.36
C GLN A 48 -15.52 -1.15 9.64
N TYR A 49 -14.73 -1.41 8.61
CA TYR A 49 -13.43 -2.08 8.72
C TYR A 49 -12.26 -1.11 8.89
N LEU A 50 -12.49 0.19 8.79
CA LEU A 50 -11.47 1.19 9.09
C LEU A 50 -11.06 1.11 10.56
N THR A 51 -9.76 1.07 10.81
CA THR A 51 -9.17 0.80 12.12
C THR A 51 -8.72 2.11 12.76
N ASN A 52 -9.48 2.64 13.70
CA ASN A 52 -9.19 3.88 14.40
C ASN A 52 -8.67 3.68 15.84
N GLU A 53 -8.51 2.45 16.26
CA GLU A 53 -8.00 2.08 17.58
C GLU A 53 -6.47 2.17 17.65
N SER A 54 -5.78 2.12 16.49
CA SER A 54 -4.33 2.27 16.41
C SER A 54 -3.94 3.30 15.32
N SER A 55 -2.73 3.84 15.44
CA SER A 55 -2.14 4.76 14.47
C SER A 55 -1.27 4.06 13.43
N ASP A 56 -1.29 2.73 13.35
CA ASP A 56 -0.39 1.91 12.54
C ASP A 56 -0.26 2.39 11.10
N CYS A 57 -1.40 2.60 10.43
CA CYS A 57 -1.43 3.04 9.04
C CYS A 57 -0.79 4.42 8.85
N PHE A 58 -0.99 5.33 9.79
CA PHE A 58 -0.41 6.66 9.73
C PHE A 58 1.09 6.65 10.03
N VAL A 59 1.52 5.87 11.05
CA VAL A 59 2.94 5.72 11.38
C VAL A 59 3.70 5.13 10.19
N VAL A 60 3.21 4.05 9.59
CA VAL A 60 3.82 3.44 8.39
C VAL A 60 3.76 4.41 7.22
N GLY A 61 2.62 5.08 7.04
CA GLY A 61 2.41 6.01 5.94
C GLY A 61 3.36 7.21 5.91
N ILE A 62 3.88 7.67 7.06
CA ILE A 62 4.83 8.79 7.11
C ILE A 62 6.26 8.37 7.38
N LEU A 63 6.51 7.08 7.58
CA LEU A 63 7.78 6.57 8.10
C LEU A 63 8.99 7.06 7.31
N LEU A 64 8.97 6.89 5.99
CA LEU A 64 10.11 7.23 5.15
C LEU A 64 10.35 8.75 5.11
N MET A 65 9.27 9.56 5.10
CA MET A 65 9.36 11.01 5.21
C MET A 65 9.99 11.41 6.56
N ALA A 66 9.55 10.82 7.66
CA ALA A 66 10.07 11.10 9.00
C ALA A 66 11.57 10.77 9.11
N ILE A 67 12.00 9.64 8.54
CA ILE A 67 13.40 9.22 8.45
C ILE A 67 14.21 10.26 7.64
N LYS A 68 13.72 10.67 6.47
CA LYS A 68 14.38 11.66 5.61
C LYS A 68 14.54 13.01 6.31
N LEU A 69 13.51 13.43 7.07
CA LEU A 69 13.53 14.69 7.83
C LEU A 69 14.31 14.58 9.16
N GLY A 70 14.64 13.36 9.60
CA GLY A 70 15.27 13.10 10.90
C GLY A 70 14.36 13.53 12.05
N GLN A 71 13.05 13.34 11.91
CA GLN A 71 12.05 13.73 12.92
C GLN A 71 11.41 12.49 13.56
N ASP A 72 11.47 12.43 14.88
CA ASP A 72 10.76 11.40 15.65
C ASP A 72 9.25 11.49 15.42
N ILE A 73 8.55 10.36 15.61
CA ILE A 73 7.11 10.25 15.50
C ILE A 73 6.51 10.11 16.90
N GLU A 74 5.44 10.88 17.18
CA GLU A 74 4.62 10.72 18.38
C GLU A 74 3.21 10.29 17.98
N CYS A 75 2.68 9.22 18.61
CA CYS A 75 1.33 8.73 18.37
C CYS A 75 0.66 8.26 19.68
N ASP A 76 -0.64 8.00 19.63
CA ASP A 76 -1.39 7.52 20.81
C ASP A 76 -1.18 6.02 21.01
N THR A 77 -1.57 5.21 20.04
CA THR A 77 -1.53 3.74 20.12
C THR A 77 -0.92 3.16 18.84
N ILE A 78 -0.07 2.15 18.99
CA ILE A 78 0.52 1.38 17.88
C ILE A 78 0.50 -0.11 18.24
N SER A 79 0.38 -1.00 17.25
CA SER A 79 0.53 -2.45 17.40
C SER A 79 1.90 -2.81 17.94
N GLU A 80 1.97 -3.65 18.98
CA GLU A 80 3.22 -4.00 19.67
C GLU A 80 4.22 -4.68 18.73
N LYS A 81 3.75 -5.65 17.95
CA LYS A 81 4.56 -6.34 16.94
C LYS A 81 5.12 -5.37 15.90
N LEU A 82 4.27 -4.47 15.38
CA LEU A 82 4.70 -3.46 14.41
C LEU A 82 5.73 -2.52 15.04
N TYR A 83 5.47 -2.00 16.23
CA TYR A 83 6.39 -1.13 16.96
C TYR A 83 7.77 -1.77 17.11
N TYR A 84 7.82 -3.02 17.59
CA TYR A 84 9.07 -3.75 17.78
C TYR A 84 9.86 -3.85 16.45
N ASN A 85 9.18 -4.26 15.39
CA ASN A 85 9.81 -4.41 14.07
C ASN A 85 10.27 -3.06 13.50
N LEU A 86 9.47 -2.01 13.65
CA LEU A 86 9.85 -0.66 13.19
C LEU A 86 11.11 -0.17 13.88
N VAL A 87 11.16 -0.24 15.21
CA VAL A 87 12.27 0.31 16.00
C VAL A 87 13.56 -0.50 15.83
N HIS A 88 13.46 -1.84 15.84
CA HIS A 88 14.65 -2.69 15.85
C HIS A 88 15.14 -3.12 14.47
N THR A 89 14.32 -2.92 13.42
CA THR A 89 14.63 -3.49 12.12
C THR A 89 14.39 -2.51 10.97
N VAL A 90 13.17 -1.98 10.83
CA VAL A 90 12.80 -1.20 9.64
C VAL A 90 13.46 0.17 9.63
N ILE A 91 13.35 0.92 10.74
CA ILE A 91 13.94 2.28 10.85
C ILE A 91 15.45 2.27 10.64
N PRO A 92 16.24 1.41 11.35
CA PRO A 92 17.70 1.36 11.14
C PRO A 92 18.07 1.08 9.68
N ILE A 93 17.38 0.14 9.03
CA ILE A 93 17.69 -0.23 7.65
C ILE A 93 17.28 0.89 6.68
N LEU A 94 16.07 1.43 6.79
CA LEU A 94 15.62 2.50 5.89
C LEU A 94 16.45 3.77 6.07
N ALA A 95 16.88 4.09 7.29
CA ALA A 95 17.75 5.24 7.54
C ALA A 95 19.09 5.12 6.79
N GLN A 96 19.69 3.92 6.76
CA GLN A 96 20.91 3.66 5.99
C GLN A 96 20.68 3.73 4.48
N ILE A 97 19.61 3.13 3.98
CA ILE A 97 19.30 3.06 2.54
C ILE A 97 19.01 4.45 1.96
N TYR A 98 18.21 5.25 2.67
CA TYR A 98 17.74 6.55 2.18
C TYR A 98 18.61 7.73 2.68
N GLY A 99 19.70 7.47 3.39
CA GLY A 99 20.61 8.51 3.89
C GLY A 99 19.96 9.43 4.94
N GLY A 100 18.94 8.92 5.65
CA GLY A 100 18.25 9.64 6.71
C GLY A 100 18.86 9.38 8.09
N LYS A 101 18.08 9.73 9.13
CA LYS A 101 18.44 9.46 10.52
C LYS A 101 17.56 8.38 11.10
N GLU A 102 18.11 7.55 11.97
CA GLU A 102 17.32 6.71 12.84
C GLU A 102 16.46 7.61 13.74
N ILE A 103 15.16 7.43 13.63
CA ILE A 103 14.15 8.17 14.40
C ILE A 103 13.57 7.30 15.50
N LYS A 104 12.96 7.92 16.49
CA LYS A 104 12.25 7.24 17.56
C LYS A 104 10.74 7.34 17.35
N ILE A 105 10.03 6.31 17.81
CA ILE A 105 8.57 6.32 17.90
C ILE A 105 8.20 6.44 19.37
N HIS A 106 7.50 7.51 19.72
CA HIS A 106 6.97 7.77 21.06
C HIS A 106 5.47 7.46 21.04
N CYS A 107 5.06 6.38 21.69
CA CYS A 107 3.65 5.99 21.79
C CYS A 107 3.21 5.98 23.24
N LYS A 108 1.93 6.30 23.50
CA LYS A 108 1.35 6.19 24.84
C LYS A 108 1.01 4.75 25.19
N HIS A 109 0.54 3.99 24.19
CA HIS A 109 0.06 2.62 24.39
C HIS A 109 0.58 1.70 23.29
N LEU A 110 1.06 0.51 23.68
CA LEU A 110 1.28 -0.62 22.80
C LEU A 110 0.05 -1.52 22.83
N SER A 111 -0.45 -1.94 21.67
CA SER A 111 -1.64 -2.77 21.53
C SER A 111 -1.29 -4.14 20.97
N ASN A 112 -1.71 -5.19 21.64
CA ASN A 112 -1.65 -6.56 21.13
C ASN A 112 -3.03 -7.03 20.59
N GLN A 113 -3.87 -6.08 20.18
CA GLN A 113 -5.22 -6.36 19.68
C GLN A 113 -5.16 -7.17 18.39
N ASN A 114 -5.87 -8.30 18.37
CA ASN A 114 -6.17 -9.06 17.18
C ASN A 114 -7.66 -8.91 16.86
N TYR A 115 -7.97 -8.29 15.73
CA TYR A 115 -9.35 -8.00 15.30
C TYR A 115 -10.10 -9.21 14.74
N GLN A 116 -9.49 -10.40 14.72
CA GLN A 116 -10.08 -11.63 14.17
C GLN A 116 -10.55 -11.47 12.71
N ALA A 117 -9.83 -10.66 11.96
CA ALA A 117 -10.08 -10.41 10.55
C ALA A 117 -10.03 -11.72 9.73
N LYS A 118 -10.79 -11.80 8.64
CA LYS A 118 -10.94 -13.05 7.88
C LYS A 118 -10.51 -12.93 6.43
N ALA A 119 -10.53 -11.74 5.85
CA ALA A 119 -10.27 -11.56 4.44
C ALA A 119 -8.80 -11.85 4.08
N VAL A 120 -8.65 -12.51 2.94
CA VAL A 120 -7.37 -12.67 2.23
C VAL A 120 -7.47 -11.85 0.96
N ALA A 121 -6.56 -10.90 0.77
CA ALA A 121 -6.65 -9.96 -0.33
C ALA A 121 -5.33 -9.80 -1.09
N THR A 122 -5.43 -9.35 -2.34
CA THR A 122 -4.29 -8.94 -3.18
C THR A 122 -4.65 -7.72 -4.01
N GLY A 123 -3.66 -6.96 -4.44
CA GLY A 123 -3.83 -5.89 -5.41
C GLY A 123 -4.22 -6.44 -6.78
N CYS A 124 -5.23 -5.85 -7.41
CA CYS A 124 -5.70 -6.23 -8.75
C CYS A 124 -5.42 -5.11 -9.75
N SER A 125 -4.18 -5.03 -10.22
CA SER A 125 -3.78 -4.06 -11.26
C SER A 125 -3.97 -4.59 -12.69
N LEU A 126 -4.39 -5.84 -12.83
CA LEU A 126 -4.48 -6.58 -14.10
C LEU A 126 -3.14 -6.72 -14.85
N GLY A 127 -2.01 -6.40 -14.20
CA GLY A 127 -0.66 -6.60 -14.74
C GLY A 127 -0.15 -8.03 -14.53
N VAL A 128 1.01 -8.31 -15.13
CA VAL A 128 1.65 -9.64 -15.07
C VAL A 128 1.85 -10.15 -13.64
N ASP A 129 2.36 -9.31 -12.73
CA ASP A 129 2.62 -9.72 -11.35
C ASP A 129 1.33 -9.98 -10.59
N SER A 130 0.31 -9.15 -10.83
CA SER A 130 -1.02 -9.30 -10.25
C SER A 130 -1.67 -10.61 -10.67
N PHE A 131 -1.71 -10.90 -11.98
CA PHE A 131 -2.26 -12.17 -12.48
C PHE A 131 -1.49 -13.38 -12.01
N SER A 132 -0.16 -13.32 -11.97
CA SER A 132 0.67 -14.41 -11.46
C SER A 132 0.30 -14.77 -10.02
N THR A 133 0.09 -13.77 -9.16
CA THR A 133 -0.35 -13.96 -7.78
C THR A 133 -1.80 -14.45 -7.70
N ILE A 134 -2.71 -13.90 -8.51
CA ILE A 134 -4.12 -14.28 -8.53
C ILE A 134 -4.29 -15.76 -8.87
N ILE A 135 -3.60 -16.27 -9.89
CA ILE A 135 -3.69 -17.66 -10.34
C ILE A 135 -3.43 -18.64 -9.18
N ASP A 136 -2.43 -18.40 -8.34
CA ASP A 136 -2.09 -19.29 -7.22
C ASP A 136 -3.11 -19.26 -6.09
N HIS A 137 -3.89 -18.20 -6.01
CA HIS A 137 -4.73 -17.94 -4.84
C HIS A 137 -6.24 -17.93 -5.13
N ILE A 138 -6.66 -18.17 -6.38
CA ILE A 138 -8.07 -18.15 -6.77
C ILE A 138 -8.67 -19.55 -6.92
N GLY A 139 -7.83 -20.56 -7.20
CA GLY A 139 -8.24 -21.92 -7.51
C GLY A 139 -8.63 -22.75 -6.29
N THR A 140 -9.22 -23.92 -6.56
CA THR A 140 -9.55 -24.92 -5.53
C THR A 140 -8.32 -25.59 -4.92
N ASP A 141 -7.21 -25.59 -5.64
CA ASP A 141 -5.95 -26.20 -5.20
C ASP A 141 -5.20 -25.32 -4.18
N CYS A 142 -5.62 -24.05 -4.06
CA CYS A 142 -5.09 -23.17 -3.03
C CYS A 142 -5.60 -23.56 -1.65
N SER A 143 -4.68 -23.59 -0.66
CA SER A 143 -5.05 -23.77 0.75
C SER A 143 -6.13 -22.76 1.16
N PRO A 144 -7.22 -23.18 1.81
CA PRO A 144 -8.35 -22.30 2.15
C PRO A 144 -7.97 -21.03 2.91
N SER A 145 -6.92 -21.10 3.75
CA SER A 145 -6.44 -19.93 4.53
C SER A 145 -5.67 -18.92 3.69
N TYR A 146 -5.34 -19.23 2.44
CA TYR A 146 -4.62 -18.37 1.50
C TYR A 146 -5.45 -18.04 0.26
N ARG A 147 -6.66 -18.61 0.15
CA ARG A 147 -7.54 -18.34 -0.99
C ARG A 147 -8.08 -16.93 -0.93
N LEU A 148 -7.99 -16.21 -2.05
CA LEU A 148 -8.47 -14.84 -2.18
C LEU A 148 -9.97 -14.75 -1.93
N THR A 149 -10.34 -13.79 -1.11
CA THR A 149 -11.71 -13.40 -0.82
C THR A 149 -12.03 -11.99 -1.30
N HIS A 150 -11.01 -11.15 -1.50
CA HIS A 150 -11.13 -9.78 -1.94
C HIS A 150 -9.99 -9.39 -2.89
N PHE A 151 -10.30 -8.60 -3.88
CA PHE A 151 -9.32 -7.79 -4.59
C PHE A 151 -9.22 -6.40 -3.95
N THR A 152 -8.11 -5.71 -4.19
CA THR A 152 -7.94 -4.33 -3.75
C THR A 152 -7.48 -3.45 -4.89
N TYR A 153 -7.92 -2.18 -4.87
CA TYR A 153 -7.46 -1.16 -5.79
C TYR A 153 -7.26 0.16 -5.05
N PHE A 154 -6.00 0.61 -4.95
CA PHE A 154 -5.63 1.74 -4.10
C PHE A 154 -5.22 2.95 -4.92
N ASN A 155 -5.76 4.11 -4.56
CA ASN A 155 -5.33 5.40 -5.09
C ASN A 155 -4.39 6.09 -4.09
N VAL A 156 -3.10 5.77 -4.21
CA VAL A 156 -2.03 6.32 -3.35
C VAL A 156 -0.82 6.80 -4.15
N GLY A 157 -1.06 7.24 -5.40
CA GLY A 157 -0.07 7.85 -6.27
C GLY A 157 0.46 6.98 -7.40
N ALA A 158 -0.07 5.76 -7.60
CA ALA A 158 0.31 4.93 -8.75
C ALA A 158 -0.07 5.57 -10.10
N HIS A 159 -1.08 6.44 -10.13
CA HIS A 159 -1.54 7.16 -11.30
C HIS A 159 -0.87 8.53 -11.46
N GLY A 160 0.15 8.82 -10.64
CA GLY A 160 0.84 10.09 -10.55
C GLY A 160 0.32 11.01 -9.46
N ASP A 161 1.09 12.05 -9.17
CA ASP A 161 0.79 13.03 -8.11
C ASP A 161 0.56 14.44 -8.69
N LYS A 162 0.73 14.61 -10.02
CA LYS A 162 0.54 15.88 -10.74
C LYS A 162 -0.75 15.84 -11.53
N ASN A 163 -1.46 16.96 -11.62
CA ASN A 163 -2.72 17.09 -12.35
C ASN A 163 -3.82 16.14 -11.83
N LEU A 164 -4.37 16.48 -10.67
CA LEU A 164 -5.33 15.65 -9.93
C LEU A 164 -6.56 15.21 -10.73
N ASP A 165 -7.04 16.02 -11.70
CA ASP A 165 -8.18 15.66 -12.54
C ASP A 165 -7.84 14.51 -13.49
N LYS A 166 -6.66 14.56 -14.14
CA LYS A 166 -6.19 13.46 -14.99
C LYS A 166 -5.86 12.19 -14.19
N VAL A 167 -5.30 12.35 -13.00
CA VAL A 167 -5.04 11.24 -12.08
C VAL A 167 -6.34 10.55 -11.70
N LYS A 168 -7.37 11.33 -11.37
CA LYS A 168 -8.69 10.80 -11.04
C LYS A 168 -9.33 10.10 -12.24
N GLU A 169 -9.30 10.70 -13.41
CA GLU A 169 -9.83 10.10 -14.64
C GLU A 169 -9.13 8.78 -14.98
N SER A 170 -7.78 8.74 -14.91
CA SER A 170 -7.02 7.50 -15.11
C SER A 170 -7.41 6.43 -14.09
N TYR A 171 -7.45 6.79 -12.80
CA TYR A 171 -7.88 5.89 -11.75
C TYR A 171 -9.28 5.32 -11.98
N ASP A 172 -10.25 6.18 -12.30
CA ASP A 172 -11.65 5.78 -12.51
C ASP A 172 -11.80 4.86 -13.74
N ASN A 173 -11.01 5.09 -14.79
CA ASN A 173 -11.03 4.26 -16.00
C ASN A 173 -10.41 2.89 -15.74
N ASP A 174 -9.26 2.84 -15.09
CA ASP A 174 -8.59 1.58 -14.76
C ASP A 174 -9.42 0.79 -13.74
N PHE A 175 -10.08 1.47 -12.78
CA PHE A 175 -10.96 0.83 -11.81
C PHE A 175 -12.13 0.10 -12.47
N LYS A 176 -12.73 0.64 -13.54
CA LYS A 176 -13.80 -0.03 -14.29
C LYS A 176 -13.35 -1.36 -14.88
N LEU A 177 -12.09 -1.45 -15.35
CA LEU A 177 -11.55 -2.72 -15.86
C LEU A 177 -11.34 -3.73 -14.75
N VAL A 178 -10.84 -3.27 -13.60
CA VAL A 178 -10.65 -4.10 -12.39
C VAL A 178 -11.98 -4.63 -11.88
N ASP A 179 -13.00 -3.78 -11.80
CA ASP A 179 -14.34 -4.14 -11.33
C ASP A 179 -15.01 -5.15 -12.27
N ALA A 180 -14.92 -4.91 -13.58
CA ALA A 180 -15.42 -5.86 -14.59
C ALA A 180 -14.75 -7.25 -14.50
N TYR A 181 -13.43 -7.29 -14.24
CA TYR A 181 -12.74 -8.56 -14.00
C TYR A 181 -13.20 -9.23 -12.70
N ALA A 182 -13.28 -8.47 -11.64
CA ALA A 182 -13.69 -8.95 -10.31
C ALA A 182 -15.09 -9.56 -10.31
N GLU A 183 -16.03 -8.96 -11.06
CA GLU A 183 -17.39 -9.51 -11.26
C GLU A 183 -17.36 -10.90 -11.88
N THR A 184 -16.48 -11.14 -12.88
CA THR A 184 -16.33 -12.48 -13.50
C THR A 184 -15.88 -13.54 -12.50
N LYS A 185 -15.10 -13.15 -11.51
CA LYS A 185 -14.57 -14.02 -10.44
C LYS A 185 -15.46 -14.08 -9.21
N LYS A 186 -16.48 -13.24 -9.12
CA LYS A 186 -17.33 -13.06 -7.94
C LYS A 186 -16.53 -12.76 -6.68
N ILE A 187 -15.46 -12.00 -6.83
CA ILE A 187 -14.59 -11.55 -5.76
C ILE A 187 -14.75 -10.03 -5.66
N PRO A 188 -15.23 -9.48 -4.53
CA PRO A 188 -15.44 -8.06 -4.38
C PRO A 188 -14.13 -7.27 -4.38
N VAL A 189 -14.19 -6.01 -4.83
CA VAL A 189 -13.06 -5.08 -4.83
C VAL A 189 -13.19 -4.09 -3.69
N VAL A 190 -12.14 -3.97 -2.90
CA VAL A 190 -11.99 -2.94 -1.87
C VAL A 190 -11.20 -1.78 -2.45
N ALA A 191 -11.89 -0.68 -2.76
CA ALA A 191 -11.25 0.55 -3.21
C ALA A 191 -10.97 1.47 -2.03
N VAL A 192 -9.72 1.94 -1.94
CA VAL A 192 -9.31 2.92 -0.93
C VAL A 192 -8.49 4.03 -1.58
N GLU A 193 -8.82 5.26 -1.25
CA GLU A 193 -8.06 6.44 -1.66
C GLU A 193 -7.43 7.14 -0.45
N SER A 194 -6.32 7.83 -0.65
CA SER A 194 -5.65 8.59 0.40
C SER A 194 -4.92 9.79 -0.20
N ASN A 195 -4.79 10.85 0.58
CA ASN A 195 -3.95 11.99 0.24
C ASN A 195 -2.48 11.81 0.70
N ILE A 196 -2.09 10.60 1.09
CA ILE A 196 -0.74 10.32 1.61
C ILE A 196 0.36 10.64 0.60
N SER A 197 0.06 10.59 -0.70
CA SER A 197 1.00 10.96 -1.76
C SER A 197 1.60 12.36 -1.58
N LYS A 198 0.84 13.30 -1.03
CA LYS A 198 1.31 14.67 -0.75
C LYS A 198 2.50 14.72 0.20
N LEU A 199 2.65 13.73 1.07
CA LEU A 199 3.75 13.63 2.04
C LEU A 199 5.05 13.11 1.41
N TYR A 200 4.99 12.66 0.16
CA TYR A 200 6.12 12.04 -0.55
C TYR A 200 6.66 12.92 -1.68
N GLU A 201 6.47 14.24 -1.58
CA GLU A 201 7.08 15.18 -2.51
C GLU A 201 8.61 15.02 -2.53
N GLY A 202 9.17 14.86 -3.73
CA GLY A 202 10.60 14.60 -3.93
C GLY A 202 11.06 13.15 -3.78
N PHE A 203 10.10 12.20 -3.68
CA PHE A 203 10.36 10.77 -3.87
C PHE A 203 9.75 10.29 -5.18
N ASP A 204 10.46 9.45 -5.91
CA ASP A 204 9.83 8.68 -6.99
C ASP A 204 8.87 7.64 -6.41
N PHE A 205 7.79 7.33 -7.13
CA PHE A 205 6.79 6.38 -6.64
C PHE A 205 7.41 5.03 -6.26
N ASN A 206 8.32 4.48 -7.07
CA ASN A 206 8.97 3.21 -6.79
C ASN A 206 9.79 3.21 -5.48
N GLN A 207 10.29 4.37 -5.07
CA GLN A 207 11.04 4.50 -3.80
C GLN A 207 10.16 4.36 -2.56
N CYS A 208 8.85 4.55 -2.67
CA CYS A 208 7.92 4.58 -1.52
C CYS A 208 6.64 3.77 -1.73
N ALA A 209 6.46 3.16 -2.90
CA ALA A 209 5.22 2.47 -3.27
C ALA A 209 4.79 1.41 -2.26
N LEU A 210 5.72 0.58 -1.79
CA LEU A 210 5.42 -0.50 -0.85
C LEU A 210 4.86 0.05 0.48
N ILE A 211 5.53 1.04 1.08
CA ILE A 211 5.09 1.67 2.33
C ILE A 211 3.73 2.35 2.16
N ARG A 212 3.54 3.07 1.05
CA ARG A 212 2.25 3.73 0.73
C ARG A 212 1.12 2.71 0.63
N ASN A 213 1.32 1.61 -0.10
CA ASN A 213 0.32 0.55 -0.23
C ASN A 213 0.07 -0.16 1.11
N MET A 214 1.12 -0.49 1.86
CA MET A 214 0.94 -1.19 3.14
C MET A 214 0.27 -0.31 4.19
N SER A 215 0.48 1.01 4.16
CA SER A 215 -0.26 1.92 5.03
C SER A 215 -1.77 1.84 4.79
N VAL A 216 -2.20 1.71 3.52
CA VAL A 216 -3.62 1.49 3.19
C VAL A 216 -4.12 0.15 3.74
N VAL A 217 -3.37 -0.93 3.56
CA VAL A 217 -3.75 -2.24 4.09
C VAL A 217 -3.94 -2.17 5.61
N LEU A 218 -3.02 -1.50 6.32
CA LEU A 218 -3.08 -1.32 7.76
C LEU A 218 -4.21 -0.37 8.23
N SER A 219 -4.77 0.45 7.35
CA SER A 219 -5.97 1.23 7.68
C SER A 219 -7.23 0.37 7.84
N MET A 220 -7.18 -0.88 7.35
CA MET A 220 -8.32 -1.82 7.31
C MET A 220 -8.01 -3.15 7.99
N GLN A 221 -7.29 -3.14 9.11
CA GLN A 221 -6.92 -4.37 9.84
C GLN A 221 -8.13 -5.18 10.32
N LYS A 222 -9.29 -4.54 10.53
CA LYS A 222 -10.54 -5.25 10.85
C LYS A 222 -11.07 -6.12 9.71
N LEU A 223 -10.63 -5.89 8.46
CA LEU A 223 -10.99 -6.69 7.30
C LEU A 223 -9.92 -7.72 6.96
N PHE A 224 -8.67 -7.26 6.81
CA PHE A 224 -7.59 -8.05 6.24
C PHE A 224 -6.83 -8.87 7.28
N ARG A 225 -7.07 -10.19 7.29
CA ARG A 225 -6.23 -11.15 8.01
C ARG A 225 -4.88 -11.31 7.31
N ARG A 226 -4.89 -11.34 5.97
CA ARG A 226 -3.71 -11.57 5.14
C ARG A 226 -3.78 -10.71 3.89
N TYR A 227 -2.68 -10.09 3.58
CA TYR A 227 -2.52 -9.38 2.32
C TYR A 227 -1.35 -9.96 1.54
N ILE A 228 -1.63 -10.44 0.33
CA ILE A 228 -0.65 -11.05 -0.55
C ILE A 228 -0.23 -10.00 -1.56
N TYR A 229 0.97 -9.46 -1.37
CA TYR A 229 1.51 -8.42 -2.24
C TYR A 229 2.21 -9.07 -3.44
N ALA A 230 1.77 -8.78 -4.66
CA ALA A 230 2.38 -9.30 -5.88
C ALA A 230 3.84 -8.84 -5.99
N SER A 231 4.78 -9.78 -5.99
CA SER A 231 6.22 -9.48 -6.09
C SER A 231 6.55 -8.92 -7.47
N SER A 232 7.33 -7.86 -7.53
CA SER A 232 7.86 -7.34 -8.80
C SER A 232 9.15 -8.06 -9.23
N PHE A 233 9.95 -8.51 -8.26
CA PHE A 233 11.27 -9.11 -8.47
C PHE A 233 11.36 -10.51 -7.87
N HIS A 234 12.29 -11.31 -8.39
CA HIS A 234 12.61 -12.61 -7.83
C HIS A 234 13.31 -12.44 -6.47
N ILE A 235 13.02 -13.32 -5.50
CA ILE A 235 13.58 -13.23 -4.14
C ILE A 235 15.12 -13.24 -4.12
N ARG A 236 15.78 -13.90 -5.08
CA ARG A 236 17.26 -13.88 -5.21
C ARG A 236 17.81 -12.48 -5.49
N ASP A 237 16.98 -11.57 -6.03
CA ASP A 237 17.37 -10.20 -6.37
C ASP A 237 17.12 -9.23 -5.20
N THR A 238 16.75 -9.77 -4.03
CA THR A 238 16.56 -8.96 -2.82
C THR A 238 17.78 -8.12 -2.54
N SER A 239 17.59 -6.82 -2.47
CA SER A 239 18.66 -5.86 -2.22
C SER A 239 18.14 -4.65 -1.48
N PHE A 240 19.03 -4.00 -0.74
CA PHE A 240 18.72 -2.78 0.00
C PHE A 240 19.15 -1.57 -0.81
N SER A 241 18.25 -1.03 -1.61
CA SER A 241 18.49 0.06 -2.52
C SER A 241 17.42 1.16 -2.36
N ASN A 242 17.81 2.41 -2.53
CA ASN A 242 16.89 3.55 -2.55
C ASN A 242 16.25 3.82 -3.92
N LYS A 243 16.51 2.99 -4.93
CA LYS A 243 15.96 3.18 -6.27
C LYS A 243 14.54 2.62 -6.39
N ASP A 244 14.34 1.42 -5.86
CA ASP A 244 13.04 0.74 -5.92
C ASP A 244 12.85 -0.11 -4.66
N MET A 245 11.82 0.21 -3.90
CA MET A 245 11.51 -0.44 -2.62
C MET A 245 11.01 -1.88 -2.79
N HIS A 246 10.56 -2.27 -3.97
CA HIS A 246 10.06 -3.62 -4.22
C HIS A 246 11.16 -4.69 -4.12
N TYR A 247 12.44 -4.34 -4.34
CA TYR A 247 13.57 -5.25 -4.05
C TYR A 247 13.66 -5.67 -2.59
N GLN A 248 13.10 -4.85 -1.69
CA GLN A 248 13.12 -5.08 -0.24
C GLN A 248 11.83 -5.74 0.27
N SER A 249 10.86 -6.01 -0.61
CA SER A 249 9.55 -6.53 -0.21
C SER A 249 9.61 -7.83 0.58
N PRO A 250 10.52 -8.80 0.29
CA PRO A 250 10.62 -10.02 1.09
C PRO A 250 10.97 -9.77 2.56
N PHE A 251 11.64 -8.67 2.83
CA PHE A 251 12.03 -8.25 4.17
C PHE A 251 10.98 -7.31 4.80
N LEU A 252 10.53 -6.30 4.05
CA LEU A 252 9.64 -5.26 4.59
C LEU A 252 8.24 -5.78 4.91
N LEU A 253 7.66 -6.63 4.06
CA LEU A 253 6.28 -7.10 4.27
C LEU A 253 6.11 -7.83 5.61
N PRO A 254 6.91 -8.87 5.95
CA PRO A 254 6.81 -9.50 7.26
C PRO A 254 7.05 -8.53 8.41
N ALA A 255 8.00 -7.58 8.25
CA ALA A 255 8.33 -6.61 9.29
C ALA A 255 7.25 -5.54 9.50
N LEU A 256 6.40 -5.26 8.51
CA LEU A 256 5.26 -4.36 8.61
C LEU A 256 3.97 -5.07 9.04
N SER A 257 4.00 -6.38 9.29
CA SER A 257 2.85 -7.14 9.78
C SER A 257 2.51 -6.79 11.22
N THR A 258 1.22 -6.88 11.56
CA THR A 258 0.69 -6.65 12.91
C THR A 258 0.21 -7.96 13.55
N GLU A 259 -0.40 -7.89 14.72
CA GLU A 259 -1.04 -9.04 15.38
C GLU A 259 -2.23 -9.58 14.59
N THR A 260 -2.88 -8.72 13.82
CA THR A 260 -4.04 -9.09 12.99
C THR A 260 -3.66 -9.39 11.56
N THR A 261 -2.92 -8.48 10.92
CA THR A 261 -2.70 -8.48 9.47
C THR A 261 -1.32 -9.02 9.14
N GLU A 262 -1.29 -10.14 8.46
CA GLU A 262 -0.08 -10.74 7.90
C GLU A 262 0.14 -10.23 6.47
N LEU A 263 1.32 -9.65 6.22
CA LEU A 263 1.74 -9.17 4.91
C LEU A 263 2.77 -10.12 4.32
N ILE A 264 2.50 -10.65 3.14
CA ILE A 264 3.36 -11.66 2.49
C ILE A 264 3.56 -11.34 1.01
N ASN A 265 4.65 -11.86 0.44
CA ASN A 265 4.89 -11.80 -1.00
C ASN A 265 4.13 -12.89 -1.74
N GLY A 266 3.50 -12.52 -2.85
CA GLY A 266 3.00 -13.46 -3.85
C GLY A 266 4.08 -13.76 -4.88
N ASP A 267 4.27 -15.02 -5.24
CA ASP A 267 5.21 -15.49 -6.28
C ASP A 267 6.66 -14.96 -6.16
N PRO A 268 7.28 -14.97 -4.99
CA PRO A 268 8.61 -14.38 -4.81
C PRO A 268 9.72 -15.15 -5.54
N CYS A 269 9.46 -16.39 -5.96
CA CYS A 269 10.43 -17.25 -6.64
C CYS A 269 10.31 -17.25 -8.17
N LEU A 270 9.46 -16.38 -8.73
CA LEU A 270 9.32 -16.21 -10.17
C LEU A 270 9.83 -14.85 -10.62
N ASP A 271 10.69 -14.84 -11.63
CA ASP A 271 11.05 -13.61 -12.35
C ASP A 271 9.96 -13.22 -13.36
N ARG A 272 10.09 -12.05 -13.96
CA ARG A 272 9.11 -11.51 -14.91
C ARG A 272 8.83 -12.44 -16.09
N VAL A 273 9.86 -13.11 -16.64
CA VAL A 273 9.72 -14.03 -17.77
C VAL A 273 8.90 -15.25 -17.36
N ASN A 274 9.21 -15.83 -16.19
CA ASN A 274 8.50 -17.01 -15.70
C ASN A 274 7.05 -16.67 -15.29
N LYS A 275 6.81 -15.49 -14.72
CA LYS A 275 5.44 -15.00 -14.48
C LYS A 275 4.66 -14.83 -15.78
N THR A 276 5.28 -14.26 -16.82
CA THR A 276 4.65 -14.09 -18.14
C THR A 276 4.30 -15.46 -18.74
N ARG A 277 5.18 -16.46 -18.63
CA ARG A 277 4.89 -17.83 -19.09
C ARG A 277 3.74 -18.44 -18.29
N LYS A 278 3.73 -18.28 -16.96
CA LYS A 278 2.68 -18.78 -16.07
C LYS A 278 1.30 -18.24 -16.44
N ILE A 279 1.21 -16.95 -16.73
CA ILE A 279 -0.06 -16.31 -17.06
C ILE A 279 -0.50 -16.52 -18.51
N ALA A 280 0.40 -16.95 -19.40
CA ALA A 280 0.11 -17.13 -20.83
C ALA A 280 -1.00 -18.18 -21.09
N ASP A 281 -1.12 -19.19 -20.23
CA ASP A 281 -2.15 -20.22 -20.36
C ASP A 281 -3.43 -19.92 -19.55
N PHE A 282 -3.50 -18.73 -18.94
CA PHE A 282 -4.66 -18.33 -18.15
C PHE A 282 -5.60 -17.48 -19.00
N GLU A 283 -6.76 -18.04 -19.36
CA GLU A 283 -7.71 -17.43 -20.32
C GLU A 283 -8.10 -15.99 -19.99
N ASP A 284 -8.17 -15.64 -18.70
CA ASP A 284 -8.54 -14.29 -18.27
C ASP A 284 -7.54 -13.23 -18.79
N THR A 285 -6.27 -13.59 -18.97
CA THR A 285 -5.24 -12.65 -19.45
C THR A 285 -5.43 -12.26 -20.90
N TYR A 286 -6.04 -13.11 -21.73
CA TYR A 286 -6.36 -12.77 -23.12
C TYR A 286 -7.33 -11.60 -23.25
N LYS A 287 -8.14 -11.40 -22.22
CA LYS A 287 -9.17 -10.34 -22.21
C LYS A 287 -8.80 -9.16 -21.32
N TYR A 288 -8.16 -9.44 -20.19
CA TYR A 288 -8.02 -8.46 -19.09
C TYR A 288 -6.58 -8.05 -18.81
N LEU A 289 -5.55 -8.66 -19.44
CA LEU A 289 -4.17 -8.25 -19.20
C LEU A 289 -3.98 -6.78 -19.58
N TYR A 290 -3.62 -5.97 -18.63
CA TYR A 290 -3.35 -4.55 -18.79
C TYR A 290 -1.88 -4.26 -18.51
N VAL A 291 -1.15 -3.79 -19.53
CA VAL A 291 0.25 -3.41 -19.41
C VAL A 291 0.35 -1.90 -19.59
N CYS A 292 0.78 -1.21 -18.54
CA CYS A 292 0.95 0.24 -18.59
C CYS A 292 2.20 0.61 -19.39
N TRP A 293 2.02 1.09 -20.64
CA TRP A 293 3.10 1.53 -21.53
C TRP A 293 3.45 3.02 -21.38
N LYS A 294 2.59 3.81 -20.75
CA LYS A 294 2.66 5.27 -20.76
C LYS A 294 3.92 5.86 -20.10
N GLU A 295 4.54 5.18 -19.17
CA GLU A 295 5.75 5.67 -18.50
C GLU A 295 7.04 5.45 -19.33
N LEU A 296 7.10 4.40 -20.14
CA LEU A 296 8.26 4.11 -20.99
C LEU A 296 8.42 5.12 -22.14
N ILE A 297 7.30 5.60 -22.69
CA ILE A 297 7.32 6.57 -23.80
C ILE A 297 7.65 7.98 -23.32
N ALA A 298 7.26 8.35 -22.09
CA ALA A 298 7.48 9.69 -21.56
C ALA A 298 8.93 9.96 -21.12
N ASN A 299 9.68 8.91 -20.74
CA ASN A 299 11.03 9.06 -20.21
C ASN A 299 12.15 8.92 -21.25
N ASP A 300 11.92 8.24 -22.38
CA ASP A 300 13.00 7.91 -23.33
C ASP A 300 12.97 8.66 -24.66
N GLY A 301 11.99 9.52 -24.92
CA GLY A 301 11.91 10.25 -26.20
C GLY A 301 11.86 9.32 -27.41
N LEU A 302 11.47 8.07 -27.25
CA LEU A 302 11.36 7.08 -28.32
C LEU A 302 10.15 7.39 -29.21
N ASN A 303 10.42 7.55 -30.49
CA ASN A 303 9.48 7.87 -31.54
C ASN A 303 8.27 6.93 -31.58
N GLU A 304 7.12 7.49 -31.95
CA GLU A 304 5.83 6.81 -32.18
C GLU A 304 5.87 5.68 -33.24
N ASP A 305 7.03 5.44 -33.86
CA ASP A 305 7.19 4.48 -34.96
C ASP A 305 7.38 3.01 -34.55
N ILE A 306 7.39 2.70 -33.22
CA ILE A 306 7.54 1.32 -32.74
C ILE A 306 6.20 0.68 -32.33
N ALA A 307 5.10 1.39 -32.48
CA ALA A 307 3.74 0.92 -32.13
C ALA A 307 2.92 0.48 -33.36
N LYS A 308 3.55 -0.11 -34.34
CA LYS A 308 2.87 -0.75 -35.50
C LYS A 308 3.26 -2.21 -35.61
#